data_43e10a46b4f51e00be61d9b10d4f65ff
#
_entry.id   43e10a46b4f51e00be61d9b10d4f65ff
#
_cell.length_a   1.000
_cell.length_b   1.000
_cell.length_c   1.000
_cell.angle_alpha   90.00
_cell.angle_beta   90.00
_cell.angle_gamma   90.00
#
_symmetry.space_group_name_H-M   'P 1'
#
loop_
_entity.id
_entity.type
_entity.pdbx_description
1 polymer ?
#
loop_
_entity_poly.entity_id
_entity_poly.type
_entity_poly.pdbx_seq_one_letter_code
_entity_poly.pdbx_strand_id
1 'polypeptide(L)'
;MCYTLIWVAPQKFIIAFVPLREVEGRKLFLLSQNKNKEDNMKTQSFNEIENLTKEYSMIPICKEIYADVITPIQLLRKMEAFDKNFFLLESVEGGEKWARYSFLGYEPVLHITCKNGKVTQKSGEIEHTVTVDPMDALRQLLHKYKSPKIEGMPTFTGGFVGYFGYEMIGYAEPKLNIKDSEFDDYNLMLFDKVIVYDHLKQKIMVIANMKSKDGFQGYNTALLEIEKMIALINDQRKLPVVEADKDVKFKCNVTKEEYCRMIEKTKHYIKEGDIFQGVISRRFVADYKSSLINAYRVLRTTNPSPYMYFIQSDDLQIAGASPETMVKLVDGKLTTFPVAGTRPRGVNDEQDKTLEKELLADEKELAEHNMLVDLARNDIGRIAKYGSVYLEDYMKIHRFSKVMHIASTVCGQIREDKDGCDTVAALLPAGTLSGAPKFRACQIIDELEKEPRGVYGGAIGYIDLSGNLDVCIAIRTAVKKENKVYVQAGAGIVADSILESEYMECAHKAGAVIDAIKRGSEVNG
;
A
#
# COMPACT_ATOMS: atom_id res chain seq x y z
N MET A 1 -44.09 -7.75 -10.43
CA MET A 1 -44.55 -8.21 -9.09
C MET A 1 -43.42 -7.98 -8.14
N CYS A 2 -43.50 -6.96 -7.29
CA CYS A 2 -42.45 -6.71 -6.28
C CYS A 2 -42.89 -7.37 -4.97
N TYR A 3 -41.98 -8.13 -4.38
CA TYR A 3 -42.17 -8.78 -3.07
C TYR A 3 -41.46 -7.96 -1.98
N THR A 4 -42.17 -7.70 -0.88
CA THR A 4 -41.61 -7.08 0.32
C THR A 4 -41.56 -8.14 1.43
N LEU A 5 -40.38 -8.47 1.92
CA LEU A 5 -40.20 -9.35 3.06
C LEU A 5 -40.31 -8.56 4.37
N ILE A 6 -41.29 -8.90 5.19
CA ILE A 6 -41.45 -8.38 6.56
C ILE A 6 -41.00 -9.49 7.54
N TRP A 7 -40.04 -9.18 8.39
CA TRP A 7 -39.52 -10.10 9.42
C TRP A 7 -40.37 -9.99 10.71
N VAL A 8 -40.98 -11.06 11.11
CA VAL A 8 -41.72 -11.14 12.38
C VAL A 8 -41.36 -12.46 13.06
N ALA A 9 -40.42 -12.37 13.99
CA ALA A 9 -39.98 -13.40 14.95
C ALA A 9 -39.49 -14.78 14.44
N PRO A 10 -38.64 -15.50 15.20
CA PRO A 10 -37.75 -16.50 14.66
C PRO A 10 -38.38 -17.89 14.45
N GLN A 11 -39.41 -18.09 13.64
CA GLN A 11 -39.75 -19.46 13.22
C GLN A 11 -40.79 -19.64 12.13
N LYS A 12 -41.38 -18.61 11.52
CA LYS A 12 -42.30 -18.82 10.37
C LYS A 12 -42.22 -17.63 9.38
N PHE A 13 -41.98 -17.90 8.11
CA PHE A 13 -42.19 -16.94 7.03
C PHE A 13 -43.65 -16.94 6.62
N ILE A 14 -44.30 -15.79 6.68
CA ILE A 14 -45.67 -15.57 6.10
C ILE A 14 -45.52 -14.54 4.98
N ILE A 15 -45.92 -14.93 3.78
CA ILE A 15 -46.03 -14.01 2.64
C ILE A 15 -47.44 -13.40 2.70
N ALA A 16 -47.53 -12.11 3.02
CA ALA A 16 -48.78 -11.36 2.97
C ALA A 16 -48.79 -10.45 1.76
N PHE A 17 -49.87 -10.49 0.99
CA PHE A 17 -50.16 -9.56 -0.11
C PHE A 17 -50.82 -8.30 0.45
N VAL A 18 -50.13 -7.15 0.34
CA VAL A 18 -50.71 -5.83 0.69
C VAL A 18 -50.79 -4.97 -0.58
N PRO A 19 -51.94 -4.35 -0.89
CA PRO A 19 -52.10 -3.48 -2.07
C PRO A 19 -51.21 -2.23 -1.95
N LEU A 20 -50.58 -1.85 -3.05
CA LEU A 20 -49.55 -0.80 -3.17
C LEU A 20 -49.97 0.61 -2.65
N ARG A 21 -51.27 0.93 -2.55
CA ARG A 21 -51.73 2.27 -2.13
C ARG A 21 -51.59 2.59 -0.64
N GLU A 22 -51.49 1.59 0.25
CA GLU A 22 -51.31 1.84 1.69
C GLU A 22 -49.86 1.95 2.13
N VAL A 23 -48.91 1.49 1.29
CA VAL A 23 -47.46 1.46 1.64
C VAL A 23 -46.79 2.82 1.43
N GLU A 24 -47.27 3.62 0.45
CA GLU A 24 -46.66 4.94 0.16
C GLU A 24 -46.92 5.98 1.27
N GLY A 25 -48.09 5.98 1.87
CA GLY A 25 -48.42 6.93 2.94
C GLY A 25 -47.67 6.71 4.23
N ARG A 26 -47.37 5.46 4.59
CA ARG A 26 -46.56 5.13 5.79
C ARG A 26 -45.05 5.31 5.59
N LYS A 27 -44.54 5.12 4.38
CA LYS A 27 -43.16 5.39 4.05
C LYS A 27 -42.79 6.87 4.11
N LEU A 28 -43.68 7.73 3.63
CA LEU A 28 -43.53 9.19 3.76
C LEU A 28 -43.63 9.68 5.21
N PHE A 29 -44.47 9.05 6.05
CA PHE A 29 -44.63 9.43 7.45
C PHE A 29 -43.45 8.99 8.33
N LEU A 30 -42.83 7.82 8.05
CA LEU A 30 -41.62 7.37 8.73
C LEU A 30 -40.36 8.17 8.30
N LEU A 31 -40.30 8.60 7.03
CA LEU A 31 -39.24 9.49 6.54
C LEU A 31 -39.38 10.93 7.09
N SER A 32 -40.62 11.38 7.43
CA SER A 32 -40.84 12.71 8.01
C SER A 32 -40.58 12.78 9.52
N GLN A 33 -40.66 11.66 10.26
CA GLN A 33 -40.33 11.64 11.70
C GLN A 33 -38.84 11.47 12.00
N ASN A 34 -38.03 10.96 11.05
CA ASN A 34 -36.58 10.90 11.20
C ASN A 34 -35.84 12.22 10.88
N LYS A 35 -36.55 13.27 10.45
CA LYS A 35 -35.96 14.57 10.13
C LYS A 35 -35.46 15.40 11.32
N ASN A 36 -35.70 15.00 12.56
CA ASN A 36 -35.38 15.80 13.75
C ASN A 36 -34.25 15.23 14.63
N LYS A 37 -33.40 14.30 14.13
CA LYS A 37 -32.22 13.80 14.87
C LYS A 37 -30.93 13.72 14.06
N GLU A 38 -30.88 14.31 12.86
CA GLU A 38 -29.69 14.35 12.01
C GLU A 38 -29.13 15.77 11.90
N ASP A 39 -28.61 16.30 13.00
CA ASP A 39 -27.63 17.38 12.92
C ASP A 39 -26.21 16.79 12.75
N ASN A 40 -25.55 17.19 11.65
CA ASN A 40 -24.12 17.14 11.36
C ASN A 40 -23.49 15.96 10.60
N MET A 41 -24.18 15.29 9.68
CA MET A 41 -23.45 14.46 8.69
C MET A 41 -23.95 14.76 7.27
N LYS A 42 -23.40 15.82 6.67
CA LYS A 42 -23.84 16.34 5.35
C LYS A 42 -23.28 15.45 4.24
N THR A 43 -24.11 14.58 3.67
CA THR A 43 -23.83 13.99 2.36
C THR A 43 -24.08 15.05 1.29
N GLN A 44 -23.18 15.20 0.32
CA GLN A 44 -23.36 16.11 -0.82
C GLN A 44 -24.64 15.76 -1.58
N SER A 45 -25.46 16.77 -1.91
CA SER A 45 -26.63 16.56 -2.75
C SER A 45 -26.25 16.41 -4.23
N PHE A 46 -27.10 15.78 -5.04
CA PHE A 46 -26.85 15.64 -6.48
C PHE A 46 -26.67 16.99 -7.17
N ASN A 47 -27.46 18.02 -6.80
CA ASN A 47 -27.40 19.37 -7.39
C ASN A 47 -26.02 20.03 -7.15
N GLU A 48 -25.34 19.74 -6.03
CA GLU A 48 -24.01 20.29 -5.72
C GLU A 48 -22.92 19.68 -6.62
N ILE A 49 -23.12 18.46 -7.09
CA ILE A 49 -22.12 17.71 -7.87
C ILE A 49 -22.47 17.55 -9.35
N GLU A 50 -23.70 17.93 -9.78
CA GLU A 50 -24.20 17.72 -11.15
C GLU A 50 -23.24 18.31 -12.20
N ASN A 51 -22.68 19.49 -11.95
CA ASN A 51 -21.73 20.09 -12.90
C ASN A 51 -20.44 19.27 -13.09
N LEU A 52 -19.99 18.53 -12.09
CA LEU A 52 -18.82 17.68 -12.16
C LEU A 52 -19.02 16.48 -13.11
N THR A 53 -20.27 16.05 -13.34
CA THR A 53 -20.57 14.94 -14.25
C THR A 53 -20.21 15.21 -15.70
N LYS A 54 -20.03 16.48 -16.08
CA LYS A 54 -19.65 16.90 -17.44
C LYS A 54 -18.15 16.69 -17.73
N GLU A 55 -17.33 16.66 -16.68
CA GLU A 55 -15.85 16.61 -16.80
C GLU A 55 -15.25 15.31 -16.29
N TYR A 56 -15.88 14.69 -15.28
CA TYR A 56 -15.37 13.50 -14.60
C TYR A 56 -16.29 12.31 -14.80
N SER A 57 -15.69 11.14 -14.96
CA SER A 57 -16.44 9.88 -15.14
C SER A 57 -16.86 9.22 -13.83
N MET A 58 -16.13 9.51 -12.74
CA MET A 58 -16.42 9.05 -11.38
C MET A 58 -16.47 10.25 -10.44
N ILE A 59 -17.44 10.28 -9.51
CA ILE A 59 -17.56 11.37 -8.53
C ILE A 59 -17.73 10.75 -7.14
N PRO A 60 -16.81 11.01 -6.18
CA PRO A 60 -16.92 10.46 -4.84
C PRO A 60 -18.03 11.13 -4.05
N ILE A 61 -18.93 10.32 -3.49
CA ILE A 61 -19.97 10.70 -2.55
C ILE A 61 -19.53 10.20 -1.18
N CYS A 62 -19.58 11.05 -0.17
CA CYS A 62 -19.11 10.74 1.16
C CYS A 62 -20.20 10.91 2.21
N LYS A 63 -20.26 9.97 3.17
CA LYS A 63 -21.01 10.10 4.43
C LYS A 63 -20.09 9.84 5.59
N GLU A 64 -20.06 10.74 6.57
CA GLU A 64 -19.27 10.57 7.80
C GLU A 64 -20.11 9.89 8.89
N ILE A 65 -19.49 8.99 9.66
CA ILE A 65 -20.03 8.40 10.89
C ILE A 65 -18.97 8.45 12.00
N TYR A 66 -19.35 8.21 13.26
CA TYR A 66 -18.38 8.13 14.37
C TYR A 66 -17.55 6.86 14.31
N ALA A 67 -16.27 6.95 14.73
CA ALA A 67 -15.30 5.84 14.69
C ALA A 67 -15.27 4.98 15.96
N ASP A 68 -16.30 5.06 16.81
CA ASP A 68 -16.40 4.35 18.07
C ASP A 68 -17.07 2.96 17.97
N VAL A 69 -17.44 2.56 16.75
CA VAL A 69 -18.24 1.33 16.49
C VAL A 69 -17.35 0.11 16.26
N ILE A 70 -16.26 0.25 15.50
CA ILE A 70 -15.42 -0.86 15.04
C ILE A 70 -13.98 -0.39 14.78
N THR A 71 -13.00 -1.27 14.92
CA THR A 71 -11.61 -0.99 14.55
C THR A 71 -11.30 -1.40 13.10
N PRO A 72 -10.28 -0.79 12.44
CA PRO A 72 -9.86 -1.20 11.10
C PRO A 72 -9.55 -2.71 10.99
N ILE A 73 -8.92 -3.30 12.00
CA ILE A 73 -8.62 -4.74 12.04
C ILE A 73 -9.88 -5.61 12.12
N GLN A 74 -10.87 -5.21 12.90
CA GLN A 74 -12.13 -5.95 12.96
C GLN A 74 -12.87 -5.88 11.62
N LEU A 75 -12.84 -4.72 10.96
CA LEU A 75 -13.44 -4.56 9.64
C LEU A 75 -12.69 -5.39 8.58
N LEU A 76 -11.34 -5.41 8.60
CA LEU A 76 -10.53 -6.27 7.74
C LEU A 76 -10.91 -7.75 7.89
N ARG A 77 -11.06 -8.24 9.13
CA ARG A 77 -11.50 -9.62 9.41
C ARG A 77 -12.92 -9.91 8.92
N LYS A 78 -13.81 -8.91 8.94
CA LYS A 78 -15.15 -9.08 8.34
C LYS A 78 -15.04 -9.25 6.83
N MET A 79 -14.21 -8.42 6.15
CA MET A 79 -14.00 -8.52 4.71
C MET A 79 -13.44 -9.89 4.32
N GLU A 80 -12.46 -10.40 5.03
CA GLU A 80 -11.88 -11.74 4.80
C GLU A 80 -12.95 -12.87 4.86
N ALA A 81 -13.99 -12.69 5.65
CA ALA A 81 -15.03 -13.71 5.82
C ALA A 81 -15.97 -13.86 4.58
N PHE A 82 -16.04 -12.87 3.70
CA PHE A 82 -16.95 -12.89 2.55
C PHE A 82 -16.32 -12.52 1.21
N ASP A 83 -15.12 -11.94 1.18
CA ASP A 83 -14.47 -11.51 -0.06
C ASP A 83 -13.05 -12.08 -0.16
N LYS A 84 -12.57 -12.23 -1.39
CA LYS A 84 -11.20 -12.66 -1.73
C LYS A 84 -10.34 -11.51 -2.26
N ASN A 85 -10.90 -10.30 -2.37
CA ASN A 85 -10.26 -9.15 -2.98
C ASN A 85 -10.53 -7.90 -2.13
N PHE A 86 -9.66 -7.66 -1.17
CA PHE A 86 -9.80 -6.54 -0.23
C PHE A 86 -8.43 -6.05 0.25
N PHE A 87 -8.42 -4.86 0.87
CA PHE A 87 -7.20 -4.30 1.41
C PHE A 87 -7.42 -3.50 2.69
N LEU A 88 -6.34 -3.36 3.45
CA LEU A 88 -6.13 -2.35 4.48
C LEU A 88 -4.80 -1.67 4.22
N LEU A 89 -4.79 -0.35 4.07
CA LEU A 89 -3.60 0.49 4.11
C LEU A 89 -3.71 1.42 5.31
N GLU A 90 -2.71 1.42 6.18
CA GLU A 90 -2.70 2.27 7.37
C GLU A 90 -1.29 2.77 7.70
N SER A 91 -1.20 3.81 8.50
CA SER A 91 0.04 4.27 9.10
C SER A 91 -0.09 4.20 10.62
N VAL A 92 0.90 3.64 11.29
CA VAL A 92 0.87 3.45 12.76
C VAL A 92 1.93 4.31 13.47
N GLU A 93 2.95 4.81 12.75
CA GLU A 93 4.00 5.68 13.27
C GLU A 93 4.13 6.96 12.46
N GLY A 94 4.54 8.05 13.14
CA GLY A 94 4.86 9.33 12.46
C GLY A 94 4.05 10.54 12.91
N GLY A 95 3.21 10.41 13.95
CA GLY A 95 2.42 11.51 14.50
C GLY A 95 1.28 11.96 13.58
N GLU A 96 0.67 13.13 13.87
CA GLU A 96 -0.56 13.62 13.21
C GLU A 96 -0.45 13.80 11.69
N LYS A 97 0.75 13.99 11.15
CA LYS A 97 0.96 14.20 9.70
C LYS A 97 0.99 12.91 8.89
N TRP A 98 1.38 11.78 9.50
CA TRP A 98 1.63 10.52 8.79
C TRP A 98 0.58 9.44 9.10
N ALA A 99 0.13 9.36 10.35
CA ALA A 99 -0.75 8.31 10.86
C ALA A 99 -2.22 8.72 10.93
N ARG A 100 -2.68 9.62 10.02
CA ARG A 100 -4.02 10.16 10.10
C ARG A 100 -5.10 9.21 9.61
N TYR A 101 -4.85 8.50 8.51
CA TYR A 101 -5.88 7.71 7.84
C TYR A 101 -5.56 6.22 7.80
N SER A 102 -6.60 5.38 7.95
CA SER A 102 -6.60 3.99 7.49
C SER A 102 -7.64 3.84 6.38
N PHE A 103 -7.24 3.23 5.28
CA PHE A 103 -8.07 3.00 4.10
C PHE A 103 -8.38 1.52 3.97
N LEU A 104 -9.66 1.18 3.74
CA LEU A 104 -10.12 -0.18 3.48
C LEU A 104 -11.03 -0.19 2.25
N GLY A 105 -10.94 -1.25 1.46
CA GLY A 105 -11.84 -1.50 0.33
C GLY A 105 -12.03 -2.98 0.10
N TYR A 106 -13.13 -3.33 -0.54
CA TYR A 106 -13.52 -4.70 -0.88
C TYR A 106 -14.36 -4.72 -2.16
N GLU A 107 -14.50 -5.90 -2.77
CA GLU A 107 -15.23 -6.07 -4.04
C GLU A 107 -14.77 -5.07 -5.11
N PRO A 108 -13.53 -5.20 -5.63
CA PRO A 108 -13.03 -4.31 -6.67
C PRO A 108 -13.88 -4.44 -7.94
N VAL A 109 -14.06 -3.33 -8.67
CA VAL A 109 -14.80 -3.32 -9.94
C VAL A 109 -13.98 -3.85 -11.12
N LEU A 110 -12.66 -3.86 -10.96
CA LEU A 110 -11.72 -4.32 -11.97
C LEU A 110 -10.44 -4.81 -11.29
N HIS A 111 -9.88 -5.89 -11.80
CA HIS A 111 -8.57 -6.40 -11.47
C HIS A 111 -7.68 -6.29 -12.73
N ILE A 112 -6.51 -5.70 -12.62
CA ILE A 112 -5.54 -5.60 -13.71
C ILE A 112 -4.21 -6.20 -13.26
N THR A 113 -3.70 -7.17 -14.03
CA THR A 113 -2.40 -7.79 -13.82
C THR A 113 -1.54 -7.64 -15.05
N CYS A 114 -0.23 -7.60 -14.86
CA CYS A 114 0.72 -7.71 -15.95
C CYS A 114 1.71 -8.83 -15.67
N LYS A 115 1.97 -9.63 -16.67
CA LYS A 115 2.98 -10.68 -16.64
C LYS A 115 3.68 -10.76 -17.99
N ASN A 116 4.99 -10.47 -18.01
CA ASN A 116 5.82 -10.51 -19.22
C ASN A 116 5.19 -9.72 -20.39
N GLY A 117 4.73 -8.49 -20.12
CA GLY A 117 4.11 -7.61 -21.11
C GLY A 117 2.70 -8.01 -21.55
N LYS A 118 2.13 -9.05 -20.96
CA LYS A 118 0.73 -9.42 -21.15
C LYS A 118 -0.10 -8.81 -20.04
N VAL A 119 -0.94 -7.85 -20.41
CA VAL A 119 -1.85 -7.17 -19.47
C VAL A 119 -3.20 -7.84 -19.53
N THR A 120 -3.65 -8.35 -18.38
CA THR A 120 -4.96 -8.98 -18.21
C THR A 120 -5.85 -8.08 -17.37
N GLN A 121 -7.04 -7.78 -17.87
CA GLN A 121 -8.10 -7.04 -17.18
C GLN A 121 -9.27 -7.98 -16.92
N LYS A 122 -9.68 -8.09 -15.65
CA LYS A 122 -10.79 -8.93 -15.21
C LYS A 122 -11.84 -8.10 -14.50
N SER A 123 -13.10 -8.17 -14.94
CA SER A 123 -14.24 -7.53 -14.32
C SER A 123 -15.40 -8.53 -14.23
N GLY A 124 -15.68 -9.04 -13.03
CA GLY A 124 -16.57 -10.18 -12.84
C GLY A 124 -16.05 -11.43 -13.57
N GLU A 125 -16.87 -12.00 -14.44
CA GLU A 125 -16.51 -13.18 -15.26
C GLU A 125 -15.82 -12.81 -16.58
N ILE A 126 -15.77 -11.53 -16.93
CA ILE A 126 -15.15 -11.05 -18.19
C ILE A 126 -13.67 -10.84 -17.97
N GLU A 127 -12.86 -11.56 -18.77
CA GLU A 127 -11.41 -11.42 -18.77
C GLU A 127 -10.92 -11.10 -20.18
N HIS A 128 -10.03 -10.12 -20.28
CA HIS A 128 -9.43 -9.67 -21.52
C HIS A 128 -7.93 -9.49 -21.37
N THR A 129 -7.14 -10.15 -22.22
CA THR A 129 -5.68 -10.06 -22.20
C THR A 129 -5.18 -9.41 -23.49
N VAL A 130 -4.30 -8.42 -23.35
CA VAL A 130 -3.65 -7.71 -24.45
C VAL A 130 -2.15 -7.61 -24.22
N THR A 131 -1.38 -7.53 -25.29
CA THR A 131 0.07 -7.25 -25.25
C THR A 131 0.28 -5.79 -25.63
N VAL A 132 0.52 -4.96 -24.61
CA VAL A 132 0.73 -3.50 -24.73
C VAL A 132 1.71 -3.07 -23.65
N ASP A 133 2.19 -1.84 -23.72
CA ASP A 133 2.97 -1.28 -22.62
C ASP A 133 2.14 -1.30 -21.32
N PRO A 134 2.67 -1.88 -20.22
CA PRO A 134 1.91 -2.06 -18.98
C PRO A 134 1.46 -0.74 -18.33
N MET A 135 2.30 0.29 -18.40
CA MET A 135 1.98 1.60 -17.83
C MET A 135 0.96 2.35 -18.69
N ASP A 136 1.00 2.19 -20.03
CA ASP A 136 -0.01 2.77 -20.92
C ASP A 136 -1.38 2.13 -20.73
N ALA A 137 -1.44 0.82 -20.51
CA ALA A 137 -2.70 0.14 -20.18
C ALA A 137 -3.32 0.69 -18.89
N LEU A 138 -2.51 0.86 -17.84
CA LEU A 138 -2.95 1.44 -16.56
C LEU A 138 -3.39 2.91 -16.73
N ARG A 139 -2.63 3.71 -17.48
CA ARG A 139 -2.93 5.12 -17.78
C ARG A 139 -4.29 5.26 -18.49
N GLN A 140 -4.59 4.40 -19.46
CA GLN A 140 -5.90 4.39 -20.14
C GLN A 140 -7.05 4.14 -19.15
N LEU A 141 -6.87 3.25 -18.18
CA LEU A 141 -7.87 3.00 -17.13
C LEU A 141 -8.02 4.20 -16.18
N LEU A 142 -6.93 4.84 -15.76
CA LEU A 142 -6.97 6.05 -14.94
C LEU A 142 -7.73 7.19 -15.67
N HIS A 143 -7.50 7.37 -16.96
CA HIS A 143 -8.27 8.33 -17.76
C HIS A 143 -9.75 7.97 -17.88
N LYS A 144 -10.06 6.67 -18.06
CA LYS A 144 -11.44 6.16 -18.16
C LYS A 144 -12.24 6.39 -16.86
N TYR A 145 -11.59 6.27 -15.71
CA TYR A 145 -12.22 6.38 -14.38
C TYR A 145 -11.88 7.70 -13.66
N LYS A 146 -11.49 8.74 -14.41
CA LYS A 146 -11.09 10.05 -13.85
C LYS A 146 -12.10 10.61 -12.86
N SER A 147 -11.61 11.07 -11.69
CA SER A 147 -12.40 11.63 -10.58
C SER A 147 -11.91 13.02 -10.19
N PRO A 148 -12.79 13.92 -9.71
CA PRO A 148 -12.39 15.23 -9.19
C PRO A 148 -11.75 15.13 -7.81
N LYS A 149 -10.93 16.11 -7.46
CA LYS A 149 -10.55 16.38 -6.08
C LYS A 149 -11.64 17.19 -5.42
N ILE A 150 -12.09 16.75 -4.25
CA ILE A 150 -13.12 17.43 -3.48
C ILE A 150 -12.51 17.88 -2.16
N GLU A 151 -12.65 19.17 -1.85
CA GLU A 151 -12.14 19.77 -0.62
C GLU A 151 -12.72 19.06 0.62
N GLY A 152 -11.88 18.80 1.61
CA GLY A 152 -12.24 18.09 2.84
C GLY A 152 -12.24 16.57 2.76
N MET A 153 -12.10 15.97 1.56
CA MET A 153 -11.92 14.54 1.39
C MET A 153 -10.45 14.12 1.58
N PRO A 154 -10.18 12.84 1.92
CA PRO A 154 -8.84 12.31 2.02
C PRO A 154 -8.15 12.24 0.64
N THR A 155 -6.83 12.02 0.63
CA THR A 155 -6.02 11.90 -0.59
C THR A 155 -6.34 10.66 -1.44
N PHE A 156 -7.06 9.69 -0.87
CA PHE A 156 -7.54 8.50 -1.54
C PHE A 156 -9.05 8.35 -1.33
N THR A 157 -9.81 8.46 -2.42
CA THR A 157 -11.28 8.36 -2.44
C THR A 157 -11.78 7.21 -3.29
N GLY A 158 -10.87 6.49 -3.93
CA GLY A 158 -11.07 5.36 -4.82
C GLY A 158 -9.98 5.33 -5.88
N GLY A 159 -9.64 4.15 -6.36
CA GLY A 159 -8.56 3.99 -7.31
C GLY A 159 -7.93 2.61 -7.26
N PHE A 160 -6.74 2.51 -7.82
CA PHE A 160 -5.99 1.27 -7.87
C PHE A 160 -5.17 1.05 -6.60
N VAL A 161 -5.30 -0.13 -6.00
CA VAL A 161 -4.51 -0.59 -4.85
C VAL A 161 -3.86 -1.91 -5.21
N GLY A 162 -2.60 -2.08 -4.84
CA GLY A 162 -1.84 -3.32 -5.08
C GLY A 162 -0.34 -3.08 -5.06
N TYR A 163 0.37 -3.80 -5.93
CA TYR A 163 1.82 -3.69 -6.02
C TYR A 163 2.32 -3.58 -7.46
N PHE A 164 3.50 -2.98 -7.59
CA PHE A 164 4.37 -3.04 -8.76
C PHE A 164 5.62 -3.85 -8.36
N GLY A 165 5.94 -4.89 -9.10
CA GLY A 165 7.09 -5.76 -8.84
C GLY A 165 8.42 -5.08 -9.20
N TYR A 166 9.51 -5.62 -8.66
CA TYR A 166 10.87 -5.18 -8.99
C TYR A 166 11.16 -5.27 -10.50
N GLU A 167 10.62 -6.29 -11.15
CA GLU A 167 10.85 -6.59 -12.57
C GLU A 167 10.27 -5.53 -13.52
N MET A 168 9.39 -4.63 -13.01
CA MET A 168 8.88 -3.48 -13.79
C MET A 168 9.99 -2.58 -14.34
N ILE A 169 11.19 -2.57 -13.74
CA ILE A 169 12.34 -1.83 -14.29
C ILE A 169 12.68 -2.29 -15.71
N GLY A 170 12.42 -3.54 -16.08
CA GLY A 170 12.66 -4.07 -17.41
C GLY A 170 11.90 -3.35 -18.52
N TYR A 171 10.73 -2.75 -18.21
CA TYR A 171 9.96 -1.95 -19.17
C TYR A 171 10.53 -0.54 -19.31
N ALA A 172 11.01 0.06 -18.22
CA ALA A 172 11.64 1.38 -18.25
C ALA A 172 13.07 1.34 -18.84
N GLU A 173 13.78 0.22 -18.63
CA GLU A 173 15.17 0.02 -19.06
C GLU A 173 15.30 -1.32 -19.83
N PRO A 174 14.83 -1.40 -21.10
CA PRO A 174 14.79 -2.67 -21.86
C PRO A 174 16.15 -3.32 -22.13
N LYS A 175 17.26 -2.60 -21.87
CA LYS A 175 18.62 -3.15 -21.95
C LYS A 175 18.97 -4.02 -20.75
N LEU A 176 18.19 -3.99 -19.67
CA LEU A 176 18.32 -4.92 -18.56
C LEU A 176 17.66 -6.23 -18.96
N ASN A 177 18.41 -7.32 -18.88
CA ASN A 177 17.87 -8.65 -19.11
C ASN A 177 17.40 -9.25 -17.77
N ILE A 178 16.28 -8.72 -17.26
CA ILE A 178 15.75 -9.11 -15.95
C ILE A 178 15.10 -10.50 -16.02
N LYS A 179 15.39 -11.34 -15.02
CA LYS A 179 14.80 -12.68 -14.88
C LYS A 179 13.29 -12.61 -14.70
N ASP A 180 12.59 -13.60 -15.27
CA ASP A 180 11.15 -13.75 -15.08
C ASP A 180 10.82 -14.25 -13.67
N SER A 181 9.86 -13.60 -13.01
CA SER A 181 9.40 -13.92 -11.68
C SER A 181 8.17 -14.84 -11.70
N GLU A 182 7.92 -15.60 -10.64
CA GLU A 182 6.66 -16.32 -10.41
C GLU A 182 5.48 -15.39 -10.06
N PHE A 183 5.78 -14.13 -9.67
CA PHE A 183 4.79 -13.10 -9.38
C PHE A 183 4.51 -12.25 -10.62
N ASP A 184 3.35 -11.60 -10.65
CA ASP A 184 3.02 -10.63 -11.68
C ASP A 184 3.97 -9.43 -11.62
N ASP A 185 4.21 -8.78 -12.76
CA ASP A 185 5.01 -7.55 -12.84
C ASP A 185 4.28 -6.41 -12.13
N TYR A 186 2.96 -6.35 -12.25
CA TYR A 186 2.07 -5.65 -11.32
C TYR A 186 0.76 -6.40 -11.13
N ASN A 187 0.14 -6.18 -9.97
CA ASN A 187 -1.17 -6.71 -9.61
C ASN A 187 -1.93 -5.62 -8.84
N LEU A 188 -2.94 -5.05 -9.49
CA LEU A 188 -3.67 -3.88 -9.03
C LEU A 188 -5.16 -4.13 -9.12
N MET A 189 -5.89 -3.70 -8.11
CA MET A 189 -7.35 -3.80 -8.02
C MET A 189 -7.95 -2.39 -7.98
N LEU A 190 -8.97 -2.12 -8.81
CA LEU A 190 -9.70 -0.85 -8.83
C LEU A 190 -10.87 -0.90 -7.86
N PHE A 191 -10.83 -0.05 -6.86
CA PHE A 191 -11.91 0.12 -5.89
C PHE A 191 -12.65 1.44 -6.14
N ASP A 192 -13.97 1.36 -6.32
CA ASP A 192 -14.87 2.52 -6.45
C ASP A 192 -15.57 2.87 -5.13
N LYS A 193 -15.31 2.12 -4.07
CA LYS A 193 -15.82 2.32 -2.71
C LYS A 193 -14.71 2.11 -1.69
N VAL A 194 -14.63 3.01 -0.72
CA VAL A 194 -13.57 3.04 0.30
C VAL A 194 -14.14 3.43 1.65
N ILE A 195 -13.71 2.75 2.70
CA ILE A 195 -13.97 3.11 4.09
C ILE A 195 -12.69 3.72 4.64
N VAL A 196 -12.78 4.97 5.14
CA VAL A 196 -11.62 5.74 5.60
C VAL A 196 -11.79 6.08 7.07
N TYR A 197 -10.88 5.60 7.91
CA TYR A 197 -10.77 6.04 9.30
C TYR A 197 -9.93 7.30 9.37
N ASP A 198 -10.49 8.39 9.86
CA ASP A 198 -9.76 9.60 10.26
C ASP A 198 -9.46 9.50 11.76
N HIS A 199 -8.26 9.04 12.10
CA HIS A 199 -7.84 8.84 13.49
C HIS A 199 -7.70 10.17 14.26
N LEU A 200 -7.48 11.28 13.56
CA LEU A 200 -7.41 12.61 14.17
C LEU A 200 -8.80 13.13 14.56
N LYS A 201 -9.77 13.02 13.64
CA LYS A 201 -11.14 13.48 13.85
C LYS A 201 -12.02 12.47 14.57
N GLN A 202 -11.56 11.23 14.77
CA GLN A 202 -12.32 10.10 15.33
C GLN A 202 -13.63 9.86 14.54
N LYS A 203 -13.52 9.88 13.21
CA LYS A 203 -14.63 9.65 12.28
C LYS A 203 -14.27 8.60 11.24
N ILE A 204 -15.29 7.96 10.71
CA ILE A 204 -15.20 7.09 9.54
C ILE A 204 -15.88 7.81 8.39
N MET A 205 -15.16 8.03 7.31
CA MET A 205 -15.71 8.48 6.04
C MET A 205 -16.02 7.25 5.17
N VAL A 206 -17.28 7.12 4.77
CA VAL A 206 -17.76 6.04 3.90
C VAL A 206 -17.96 6.65 2.52
N ILE A 207 -17.13 6.26 1.56
CA ILE A 207 -17.05 6.87 0.24
C ILE A 207 -17.46 5.85 -0.82
N ALA A 208 -18.37 6.24 -1.71
CA ALA A 208 -18.69 5.49 -2.92
C ALA A 208 -18.67 6.43 -4.13
N ASN A 209 -18.01 6.01 -5.21
CA ASN A 209 -17.89 6.78 -6.42
C ASN A 209 -19.09 6.53 -7.34
N MET A 210 -19.90 7.55 -7.59
CA MET A 210 -20.97 7.46 -8.59
C MET A 210 -20.38 7.49 -10.00
N LYS A 211 -20.99 6.75 -10.93
CA LYS A 211 -20.68 6.82 -12.36
C LYS A 211 -21.46 7.97 -13.00
N SER A 212 -20.75 8.98 -13.51
CA SER A 212 -21.38 10.19 -14.09
C SER A 212 -22.35 9.91 -15.24
N LYS A 213 -22.04 8.90 -16.07
CA LYS A 213 -22.90 8.48 -17.19
C LYS A 213 -24.30 8.04 -16.76
N ASP A 214 -24.47 7.61 -15.52
CA ASP A 214 -25.75 7.12 -14.99
C ASP A 214 -26.54 8.25 -14.28
N GLY A 215 -26.00 9.49 -14.26
CA GLY A 215 -26.66 10.68 -13.74
C GLY A 215 -27.23 10.50 -12.32
N PHE A 216 -28.46 10.96 -12.09
CA PHE A 216 -29.13 10.84 -10.79
C PHE A 216 -29.30 9.38 -10.32
N GLN A 217 -29.43 8.41 -11.23
CA GLN A 217 -29.48 7.00 -10.85
C GLN A 217 -28.12 6.51 -10.32
N GLY A 218 -27.01 6.97 -10.92
CA GLY A 218 -25.64 6.71 -10.42
C GLY A 218 -25.45 7.26 -9.01
N TYR A 219 -25.95 8.46 -8.73
CA TYR A 219 -25.93 9.03 -7.38
C TYR A 219 -26.71 8.17 -6.36
N ASN A 220 -27.94 7.73 -6.70
CA ASN A 220 -28.73 6.86 -5.82
C ASN A 220 -28.04 5.50 -5.60
N THR A 221 -27.36 4.98 -6.62
CA THR A 221 -26.58 3.75 -6.49
C THR A 221 -25.41 3.94 -5.51
N ALA A 222 -24.67 5.05 -5.59
CA ALA A 222 -23.60 5.36 -4.65
C ALA A 222 -24.10 5.50 -3.20
N LEU A 223 -25.25 6.15 -3.00
CA LEU A 223 -25.89 6.22 -1.68
C LEU A 223 -26.26 4.83 -1.14
N LEU A 224 -26.76 3.93 -1.99
CA LEU A 224 -27.08 2.55 -1.59
C LEU A 224 -25.82 1.78 -1.19
N GLU A 225 -24.71 1.94 -1.92
CA GLU A 225 -23.42 1.33 -1.57
C GLU A 225 -22.89 1.89 -0.23
N ILE A 226 -23.02 3.18 0.03
CA ILE A 226 -22.69 3.79 1.33
C ILE A 226 -23.50 3.14 2.46
N GLU A 227 -24.81 2.96 2.29
CA GLU A 227 -25.65 2.32 3.31
C GLU A 227 -25.26 0.84 3.54
N LYS A 228 -24.88 0.10 2.48
CA LYS A 228 -24.35 -1.27 2.62
C LYS A 228 -23.06 -1.30 3.41
N MET A 229 -22.11 -0.39 3.14
CA MET A 229 -20.86 -0.28 3.89
C MET A 229 -21.12 0.08 5.37
N ILE A 230 -22.07 0.97 5.66
CA ILE A 230 -22.47 1.31 7.03
C ILE A 230 -23.09 0.09 7.72
N ALA A 231 -23.92 -0.69 7.02
CA ALA A 231 -24.46 -1.93 7.56
C ALA A 231 -23.38 -2.96 7.89
N LEU A 232 -22.35 -3.09 7.03
CA LEU A 232 -21.18 -3.93 7.31
C LEU A 232 -20.40 -3.46 8.55
N ILE A 233 -20.18 -2.14 8.68
CA ILE A 233 -19.52 -1.54 9.86
C ILE A 233 -20.29 -1.87 11.14
N ASN A 234 -21.62 -1.74 11.13
CA ASN A 234 -22.50 -1.95 12.27
C ASN A 234 -22.83 -3.42 12.56
N ASP A 235 -22.41 -4.35 11.71
CA ASP A 235 -22.68 -5.77 11.89
C ASP A 235 -21.96 -6.30 13.14
N GLN A 236 -22.71 -6.82 14.10
CA GLN A 236 -22.21 -7.35 15.39
C GLN A 236 -22.05 -8.88 15.40
N ARG A 237 -22.19 -9.54 14.24
CA ARG A 237 -22.00 -11.00 14.18
C ARG A 237 -20.58 -11.39 14.61
N LYS A 238 -20.49 -12.46 15.40
CA LYS A 238 -19.21 -12.99 15.84
C LYS A 238 -18.42 -13.53 14.65
N LEU A 239 -17.21 -13.04 14.49
CA LEU A 239 -16.30 -13.51 13.43
C LEU A 239 -15.73 -14.90 13.74
N PRO A 240 -15.49 -15.73 12.75
CA PRO A 240 -14.81 -17.00 12.93
C PRO A 240 -13.39 -16.77 13.47
N VAL A 241 -12.91 -17.75 14.22
CA VAL A 241 -11.50 -17.75 14.65
C VAL A 241 -10.64 -18.10 13.44
N VAL A 242 -9.67 -17.24 13.13
CA VAL A 242 -8.69 -17.52 12.09
C VAL A 242 -7.58 -18.37 12.72
N GLU A 243 -7.51 -19.63 12.34
CA GLU A 243 -6.40 -20.48 12.73
C GLU A 243 -5.13 -20.11 11.94
N ALA A 244 -3.97 -20.26 12.55
CA ALA A 244 -2.69 -20.09 11.89
C ALA A 244 -1.85 -21.36 11.99
N ASP A 245 -1.02 -21.61 10.97
CA ASP A 245 -0.14 -22.76 10.93
C ASP A 245 0.85 -22.73 12.11
N LYS A 246 1.06 -23.89 12.74
CA LYS A 246 2.03 -24.09 13.81
C LYS A 246 3.35 -24.61 13.23
N ASP A 247 4.45 -24.35 13.95
CA ASP A 247 5.78 -24.89 13.63
C ASP A 247 6.28 -24.54 12.21
N VAL A 248 6.01 -23.32 11.73
CA VAL A 248 6.41 -22.84 10.41
C VAL A 248 7.94 -22.80 10.28
N LYS A 249 8.49 -23.59 9.34
CA LYS A 249 9.94 -23.73 9.12
C LYS A 249 10.37 -23.06 7.82
N PHE A 250 11.07 -21.95 7.95
CA PHE A 250 11.64 -21.24 6.81
C PHE A 250 12.94 -21.86 6.33
N LYS A 251 13.09 -21.95 5.01
CA LYS A 251 14.34 -22.31 4.33
C LYS A 251 14.84 -21.10 3.55
N CYS A 252 16.12 -20.82 3.64
CA CYS A 252 16.77 -19.78 2.84
C CYS A 252 17.21 -20.36 1.50
N ASN A 253 17.08 -19.58 0.42
CA ASN A 253 17.45 -19.99 -0.94
C ASN A 253 18.97 -20.04 -1.18
N VAL A 254 19.76 -19.43 -0.29
CA VAL A 254 21.23 -19.43 -0.34
C VAL A 254 21.81 -19.73 1.04
N THR A 255 22.95 -20.41 1.06
CA THR A 255 23.71 -20.67 2.29
C THR A 255 24.46 -19.40 2.74
N LYS A 256 25.03 -19.43 3.96
CA LYS A 256 25.85 -18.33 4.47
C LYS A 256 27.07 -18.08 3.56
N GLU A 257 27.73 -19.15 3.16
CA GLU A 257 28.92 -19.10 2.32
C GLU A 257 28.61 -18.55 0.92
N GLU A 258 27.45 -18.93 0.35
CA GLU A 258 27.01 -18.39 -0.93
C GLU A 258 26.71 -16.89 -0.83
N TYR A 259 26.00 -16.47 0.22
CA TYR A 259 25.69 -15.05 0.43
C TYR A 259 26.96 -14.21 0.66
N CYS A 260 27.90 -14.70 1.47
CA CYS A 260 29.19 -14.04 1.64
C CYS A 260 29.95 -13.90 0.32
N ARG A 261 29.94 -14.93 -0.56
CA ARG A 261 30.54 -14.81 -1.90
C ARG A 261 29.84 -13.77 -2.78
N MET A 262 28.51 -13.62 -2.67
CA MET A 262 27.77 -12.55 -3.38
C MET A 262 28.23 -11.17 -2.89
N ILE A 263 28.41 -10.99 -1.58
CA ILE A 263 28.93 -9.75 -0.99
C ILE A 263 30.36 -9.47 -1.49
N GLU A 264 31.25 -10.46 -1.48
CA GLU A 264 32.64 -10.33 -1.98
C GLU A 264 32.67 -9.89 -3.46
N LYS A 265 31.85 -10.50 -4.31
CA LYS A 265 31.72 -10.11 -5.72
C LYS A 265 31.20 -8.67 -5.86
N THR A 266 30.21 -8.27 -5.05
CA THR A 266 29.70 -6.90 -5.05
C THR A 266 30.79 -5.90 -4.66
N LYS A 267 31.58 -6.22 -3.61
CA LYS A 267 32.75 -5.41 -3.21
C LYS A 267 33.81 -5.35 -4.31
N HIS A 268 33.98 -6.42 -5.09
CA HIS A 268 34.88 -6.41 -6.25
C HIS A 268 34.41 -5.41 -7.30
N TYR A 269 33.10 -5.41 -7.69
CA TYR A 269 32.53 -4.43 -8.60
C TYR A 269 32.67 -2.99 -8.09
N ILE A 270 32.55 -2.77 -6.78
CA ILE A 270 32.79 -1.45 -6.17
C ILE A 270 34.25 -1.04 -6.34
N LYS A 271 35.20 -1.96 -6.09
CA LYS A 271 36.64 -1.70 -6.23
C LYS A 271 37.04 -1.41 -7.67
N GLU A 272 36.43 -2.08 -8.65
CA GLU A 272 36.65 -1.83 -10.09
C GLU A 272 36.00 -0.53 -10.58
N GLY A 273 35.17 0.12 -9.75
CA GLY A 273 34.51 1.39 -10.09
C GLY A 273 33.21 1.25 -10.87
N ASP A 274 32.63 0.04 -10.94
CA ASP A 274 31.36 -0.21 -11.61
C ASP A 274 30.19 0.45 -10.86
N ILE A 275 30.19 0.36 -9.52
CA ILE A 275 29.14 0.88 -8.63
C ILE A 275 29.78 1.44 -7.33
N PHE A 276 29.06 2.32 -6.64
CA PHE A 276 29.41 2.79 -5.30
C PHE A 276 28.76 1.93 -4.22
N GLN A 277 27.55 1.43 -4.50
CA GLN A 277 26.75 0.59 -3.62
C GLN A 277 25.90 -0.38 -4.44
N GLY A 278 25.73 -1.61 -3.94
CA GLY A 278 24.78 -2.58 -4.46
C GLY A 278 24.03 -3.28 -3.35
N VAL A 279 22.71 -3.48 -3.51
CA VAL A 279 21.87 -4.13 -2.50
C VAL A 279 21.66 -5.59 -2.89
N ILE A 280 22.23 -6.50 -2.11
CA ILE A 280 22.11 -7.94 -2.34
C ILE A 280 21.16 -8.55 -1.32
N SER A 281 20.25 -9.40 -1.81
CA SER A 281 19.19 -9.97 -0.99
C SER A 281 19.20 -11.50 -0.97
N ARG A 282 18.46 -12.07 -0.03
CA ARG A 282 18.15 -13.50 0.05
C ARG A 282 16.71 -13.71 0.46
N ARG A 283 16.14 -14.81 -0.02
CA ARG A 283 14.74 -15.17 0.16
C ARG A 283 14.60 -16.33 1.13
N PHE A 284 13.60 -16.22 2.00
CA PHE A 284 13.16 -17.25 2.93
C PHE A 284 11.78 -17.72 2.52
N VAL A 285 11.59 -19.03 2.43
CA VAL A 285 10.33 -19.67 1.98
C VAL A 285 9.91 -20.70 2.99
N ALA A 286 8.61 -20.78 3.27
CA ALA A 286 8.01 -21.82 4.10
C ALA A 286 6.67 -22.26 3.51
N ASP A 287 6.27 -23.50 3.79
CA ASP A 287 4.88 -23.93 3.57
C ASP A 287 3.99 -23.25 4.60
N TYR A 288 2.90 -22.63 4.13
CA TYR A 288 1.97 -21.87 4.96
C TYR A 288 0.58 -21.84 4.30
N LYS A 289 -0.41 -22.44 4.94
CA LYS A 289 -1.78 -22.57 4.39
C LYS A 289 -2.73 -21.51 4.92
N SER A 290 -2.52 -21.08 6.16
CA SER A 290 -3.39 -20.13 6.83
C SER A 290 -3.32 -18.72 6.23
N SER A 291 -4.27 -17.85 6.60
CA SER A 291 -4.21 -16.43 6.26
C SER A 291 -3.08 -15.70 6.99
N LEU A 292 -2.48 -14.72 6.33
CA LEU A 292 -1.49 -13.83 6.92
C LEU A 292 -2.09 -12.81 7.89
N ILE A 293 -3.42 -12.75 8.08
CA ILE A 293 -4.06 -11.70 8.90
C ILE A 293 -3.59 -11.73 10.36
N ASN A 294 -3.37 -12.92 10.94
CA ASN A 294 -2.83 -13.02 12.29
C ASN A 294 -1.36 -12.61 12.38
N ALA A 295 -0.55 -12.95 11.37
CA ALA A 295 0.83 -12.45 11.23
C ALA A 295 0.85 -10.92 11.11
N TYR A 296 -0.07 -10.32 10.33
CA TYR A 296 -0.23 -8.88 10.23
C TYR A 296 -0.60 -8.23 11.58
N ARG A 297 -1.51 -8.84 12.36
CA ARG A 297 -1.87 -8.36 13.72
C ARG A 297 -0.67 -8.33 14.66
N VAL A 298 0.19 -9.36 14.61
CA VAL A 298 1.45 -9.38 15.37
C VAL A 298 2.39 -8.30 14.87
N LEU A 299 2.62 -8.24 13.55
CA LEU A 299 3.54 -7.29 12.92
C LEU A 299 3.17 -5.83 13.27
N ARG A 300 1.88 -5.51 13.24
CA ARG A 300 1.33 -4.20 13.57
C ARG A 300 1.68 -3.73 14.98
N THR A 301 1.82 -4.65 15.93
CA THR A 301 2.13 -4.34 17.33
C THR A 301 3.62 -4.41 17.64
N THR A 302 4.36 -5.27 16.94
CA THR A 302 5.79 -5.48 17.21
C THR A 302 6.70 -4.60 16.38
N ASN A 303 6.28 -4.25 15.18
CA ASN A 303 7.03 -3.46 14.20
C ASN A 303 6.16 -2.38 13.55
N PRO A 304 5.57 -1.46 14.34
CA PRO A 304 4.81 -0.35 13.77
C PRO A 304 5.67 0.43 12.78
N SER A 305 5.08 0.88 11.68
CA SER A 305 5.79 1.55 10.58
C SER A 305 4.89 2.59 9.91
N PRO A 306 5.46 3.56 9.18
CA PRO A 306 4.70 4.55 8.43
C PRO A 306 3.76 3.93 7.39
N TYR A 307 4.12 2.78 6.84
CA TYR A 307 3.28 2.02 5.91
C TYR A 307 3.03 0.62 6.44
N MET A 308 1.81 0.41 6.90
CA MET A 308 1.30 -0.90 7.27
C MET A 308 0.24 -1.30 6.25
N TYR A 309 0.32 -2.50 5.73
CA TYR A 309 -0.63 -2.96 4.71
C TYR A 309 -0.94 -4.43 4.79
N PHE A 310 -2.19 -4.73 4.45
CA PHE A 310 -2.68 -6.06 4.16
C PHE A 310 -3.46 -6.00 2.84
N ILE A 311 -3.08 -6.80 1.87
CA ILE A 311 -3.73 -6.88 0.56
C ILE A 311 -4.03 -8.34 0.27
N GLN A 312 -5.29 -8.63 -0.05
CA GLN A 312 -5.75 -9.92 -0.56
C GLN A 312 -6.19 -9.72 -2.00
N SER A 313 -5.63 -10.51 -2.90
CA SER A 313 -5.95 -10.52 -4.33
C SER A 313 -6.02 -11.96 -4.81
N ASP A 314 -7.22 -12.51 -4.86
CA ASP A 314 -7.52 -13.94 -5.11
C ASP A 314 -6.71 -14.86 -4.16
N ASP A 315 -5.69 -15.56 -4.66
CA ASP A 315 -4.82 -16.47 -3.89
C ASP A 315 -3.54 -15.81 -3.35
N LEU A 316 -3.31 -14.55 -3.70
CA LEU A 316 -2.18 -13.77 -3.25
C LEU A 316 -2.54 -12.97 -2.00
N GLN A 317 -1.73 -13.09 -0.94
CA GLN A 317 -1.78 -12.22 0.23
C GLN A 317 -0.45 -11.49 0.42
N ILE A 318 -0.52 -10.21 0.73
CA ILE A 318 0.65 -9.39 1.06
C ILE A 318 0.39 -8.73 2.40
N ALA A 319 1.29 -8.95 3.36
CA ALA A 319 1.24 -8.32 4.68
C ALA A 319 2.59 -7.69 4.99
N GLY A 320 2.63 -6.40 5.30
CA GLY A 320 3.91 -5.74 5.48
C GLY A 320 3.88 -4.53 6.41
N ALA A 321 5.08 -4.12 6.81
CA ALA A 321 5.38 -2.99 7.68
C ALA A 321 6.60 -2.24 7.12
N SER A 322 6.39 -1.51 6.01
CA SER A 322 7.48 -0.78 5.34
C SER A 322 7.78 0.53 6.07
N PRO A 323 9.04 0.76 6.41
CA PRO A 323 9.45 2.04 7.02
C PRO A 323 9.71 3.14 5.98
N GLU A 324 9.68 2.81 4.67
CA GLU A 324 10.26 3.68 3.66
C GLU A 324 9.28 4.03 2.54
N THR A 325 9.01 5.33 2.39
CA THR A 325 8.26 5.87 1.26
C THR A 325 9.08 5.73 -0.03
N MET A 326 8.49 5.14 -1.09
CA MET A 326 9.10 5.27 -2.41
C MET A 326 8.83 6.67 -2.94
N VAL A 327 7.56 7.05 -3.07
CA VAL A 327 7.15 8.38 -3.53
C VAL A 327 5.69 8.67 -3.17
N LYS A 328 5.43 9.94 -2.85
CA LYS A 328 4.08 10.54 -2.83
C LYS A 328 3.95 11.54 -3.94
N LEU A 329 2.82 11.51 -4.62
CA LEU A 329 2.37 12.56 -5.55
C LEU A 329 1.02 13.06 -5.06
N VAL A 330 1.00 14.26 -4.50
CA VAL A 330 -0.23 14.88 -3.99
C VAL A 330 -0.31 16.28 -4.55
N ASP A 331 -1.39 16.59 -5.25
CA ASP A 331 -1.64 17.90 -5.87
C ASP A 331 -0.48 18.39 -6.77
N GLY A 332 0.12 17.44 -7.50
CA GLY A 332 1.25 17.71 -8.38
C GLY A 332 2.60 17.85 -7.66
N LYS A 333 2.64 17.83 -6.32
CA LYS A 333 3.88 17.83 -5.53
C LYS A 333 4.37 16.38 -5.38
N LEU A 334 5.57 16.12 -5.91
CA LEU A 334 6.33 14.90 -5.68
C LEU A 334 7.08 15.03 -4.35
N THR A 335 7.11 13.97 -3.56
CA THR A 335 7.84 13.95 -2.29
C THR A 335 8.41 12.54 -2.04
N THR A 336 9.68 12.47 -1.63
CA THR A 336 10.30 11.23 -1.12
C THR A 336 11.13 11.54 0.11
N PHE A 337 11.39 10.51 0.92
CA PHE A 337 11.99 10.67 2.25
C PHE A 337 13.18 9.73 2.40
N PRO A 338 14.38 10.09 1.89
CA PRO A 338 15.59 9.32 2.14
C PRO A 338 15.88 9.31 3.65
N VAL A 339 16.11 8.10 4.18
CA VAL A 339 16.40 7.83 5.57
C VAL A 339 17.66 6.99 5.65
N ALA A 340 18.65 7.43 6.44
CA ALA A 340 19.87 6.68 6.72
C ALA A 340 20.32 6.94 8.16
N GLY A 341 21.32 6.19 8.58
CA GLY A 341 21.84 6.31 9.94
C GLY A 341 20.84 5.86 10.99
N THR A 342 21.28 5.06 11.93
CA THR A 342 20.40 4.53 12.97
C THR A 342 21.09 4.56 14.32
N ARG A 343 20.39 5.08 15.34
CA ARG A 343 20.77 4.91 16.74
C ARG A 343 19.55 4.44 17.54
N PRO A 344 19.74 3.64 18.60
CA PRO A 344 18.65 3.30 19.51
C PRO A 344 18.16 4.55 20.23
N ARG A 345 16.94 4.49 20.77
CA ARG A 345 16.43 5.53 21.68
C ARG A 345 17.18 5.43 23.02
N GLY A 346 17.44 6.59 23.59
CA GLY A 346 17.98 6.68 24.94
C GLY A 346 16.95 6.29 26.01
N VAL A 347 17.41 5.94 27.20
CA VAL A 347 16.53 5.65 28.34
C VAL A 347 15.92 6.94 28.94
N ASN A 348 16.43 8.10 28.56
CA ASN A 348 15.95 9.42 28.93
C ASN A 348 16.33 10.47 27.87
N ASP A 349 15.80 11.68 28.00
CA ASP A 349 16.02 12.78 27.04
C ASP A 349 17.49 13.23 26.91
N GLU A 350 18.30 13.10 27.96
CA GLU A 350 19.71 13.48 27.92
C GLU A 350 20.51 12.50 27.07
N GLN A 351 20.24 11.21 27.25
CA GLN A 351 20.86 10.15 26.44
C GLN A 351 20.38 10.23 24.99
N ASP A 352 19.09 10.50 24.73
CA ASP A 352 18.57 10.73 23.38
C ASP A 352 19.34 11.87 22.68
N LYS A 353 19.56 12.99 23.36
CA LYS A 353 20.34 14.13 22.82
C LYS A 353 21.80 13.80 22.59
N THR A 354 22.38 12.92 23.40
CA THR A 354 23.77 12.46 23.23
C THR A 354 23.89 11.59 22.00
N LEU A 355 23.02 10.58 21.85
CA LEU A 355 22.96 9.69 20.70
C LEU A 355 22.65 10.44 19.39
N GLU A 356 21.81 11.47 19.45
CA GLU A 356 21.56 12.37 18.32
C GLU A 356 22.82 13.11 17.86
N LYS A 357 23.59 13.68 18.82
CA LYS A 357 24.86 14.36 18.51
C LYS A 357 25.89 13.40 17.94
N GLU A 358 26.00 12.19 18.50
CA GLU A 358 26.87 11.15 17.97
C GLU A 358 26.49 10.76 16.53
N LEU A 359 25.19 10.59 16.26
CA LEU A 359 24.70 10.25 14.92
C LEU A 359 25.01 11.39 13.91
N LEU A 360 24.78 12.65 14.29
CA LEU A 360 25.06 13.81 13.44
C LEU A 360 26.56 14.15 13.31
N ALA A 361 27.43 13.53 14.12
CA ALA A 361 28.88 13.65 14.02
C ALA A 361 29.54 12.45 13.29
N ASP A 362 28.77 11.43 12.95
CA ASP A 362 29.27 10.24 12.28
C ASP A 362 29.43 10.50 10.77
N GLU A 363 30.67 10.75 10.34
CA GLU A 363 31.00 11.09 8.94
C GLU A 363 30.55 10.02 7.94
N LYS A 364 30.59 8.74 8.31
CA LYS A 364 30.15 7.63 7.46
C LYS A 364 28.64 7.67 7.25
N GLU A 365 27.84 7.81 8.32
CA GLU A 365 26.37 7.89 8.25
C GLU A 365 25.92 9.15 7.46
N LEU A 366 26.62 10.28 7.64
CA LEU A 366 26.37 11.50 6.88
C LEU A 366 26.70 11.36 5.39
N ALA A 367 27.79 10.68 5.05
CA ALA A 367 28.18 10.43 3.65
C ALA A 367 27.18 9.50 2.96
N GLU A 368 26.74 8.42 3.65
CA GLU A 368 25.69 7.53 3.15
C GLU A 368 24.38 8.28 2.95
N HIS A 369 23.96 9.08 3.93
CA HIS A 369 22.73 9.87 3.82
C HIS A 369 22.77 10.85 2.64
N ASN A 370 23.90 11.54 2.44
CA ASN A 370 24.09 12.42 1.28
C ASN A 370 23.93 11.68 -0.05
N MET A 371 24.50 10.49 -0.16
CA MET A 371 24.37 9.67 -1.36
C MET A 371 22.90 9.32 -1.61
N LEU A 372 22.13 8.95 -0.58
CA LEU A 372 20.69 8.66 -0.72
C LEU A 372 19.88 9.89 -1.09
N VAL A 373 20.21 11.06 -0.53
CA VAL A 373 19.58 12.34 -0.90
C VAL A 373 19.83 12.67 -2.38
N ASP A 374 21.06 12.53 -2.85
CA ASP A 374 21.40 12.78 -4.26
C ASP A 374 20.73 11.80 -5.19
N LEU A 375 20.63 10.52 -4.81
CA LEU A 375 19.88 9.51 -5.55
C LEU A 375 18.38 9.88 -5.64
N ALA A 376 17.77 10.27 -4.53
CA ALA A 376 16.39 10.73 -4.48
C ALA A 376 16.15 11.99 -5.34
N ARG A 377 17.08 12.96 -5.31
CA ARG A 377 17.03 14.14 -6.17
C ARG A 377 17.12 13.79 -7.66
N ASN A 378 17.97 12.83 -8.01
CA ASN A 378 18.09 12.35 -9.38
C ASN A 378 16.80 11.66 -9.83
N ASP A 379 16.24 10.77 -9.01
CA ASP A 379 15.01 10.04 -9.32
C ASP A 379 13.81 11.01 -9.51
N ILE A 380 13.59 11.94 -8.57
CA ILE A 380 12.57 13.00 -8.70
C ILE A 380 12.85 13.90 -9.91
N GLY A 381 14.10 14.23 -10.18
CA GLY A 381 14.52 15.11 -11.28
C GLY A 381 14.14 14.58 -12.66
N ARG A 382 14.02 13.26 -12.84
CA ARG A 382 13.60 12.61 -14.11
C ARG A 382 12.18 13.02 -14.54
N ILE A 383 11.30 13.35 -13.58
CA ILE A 383 9.88 13.62 -13.83
C ILE A 383 9.42 15.00 -13.34
N ALA A 384 10.22 15.68 -12.56
CA ALA A 384 9.91 17.02 -12.05
C ALA A 384 10.11 18.12 -13.10
N LYS A 385 9.41 19.23 -12.97
CA LYS A 385 9.65 20.47 -13.72
C LYS A 385 11.09 20.94 -13.48
N TYR A 386 11.71 21.43 -14.52
CA TYR A 386 13.10 21.88 -14.46
C TYR A 386 13.28 22.97 -13.39
N GLY A 387 14.29 22.82 -12.53
CA GLY A 387 14.56 23.75 -11.43
C GLY A 387 13.60 23.67 -10.23
N SER A 388 12.63 22.73 -10.23
CA SER A 388 11.66 22.59 -9.13
C SER A 388 12.07 21.62 -8.03
N VAL A 389 13.17 20.89 -8.19
CA VAL A 389 13.65 19.94 -7.17
C VAL A 389 14.36 20.70 -6.05
N TYR A 390 13.90 20.48 -4.82
CA TYR A 390 14.46 21.14 -3.63
C TYR A 390 14.39 20.22 -2.41
N LEU A 391 15.16 20.57 -1.37
CA LEU A 391 15.11 19.93 -0.07
C LEU A 391 14.20 20.76 0.85
N GLU A 392 13.10 20.16 1.31
CA GLU A 392 12.21 20.81 2.31
C GLU A 392 12.80 20.65 3.71
N ASP A 393 13.31 19.46 4.02
CA ASP A 393 14.08 19.15 5.22
C ASP A 393 15.39 18.46 4.82
N TYR A 394 16.47 18.77 5.52
CA TYR A 394 17.78 18.20 5.28
C TYR A 394 18.44 17.77 6.58
N MET A 395 18.82 16.49 6.67
CA MET A 395 19.52 15.87 7.80
C MET A 395 18.86 16.12 9.17
N LYS A 396 17.53 16.05 9.23
CA LYS A 396 16.80 16.14 10.51
C LYS A 396 16.73 14.79 11.21
N ILE A 397 16.82 14.81 12.53
CA ILE A 397 16.61 13.60 13.33
C ILE A 397 15.12 13.34 13.50
N HIS A 398 14.69 12.18 12.99
CA HIS A 398 13.36 11.66 13.23
C HIS A 398 13.42 10.56 14.30
N ARG A 399 12.64 10.74 15.37
CA ARG A 399 12.57 9.83 16.51
C ARG A 399 11.33 8.94 16.37
N PHE A 400 11.58 7.65 16.32
CA PHE A 400 10.55 6.61 16.35
C PHE A 400 10.49 5.95 17.75
N SER A 401 9.61 4.98 17.94
CA SER A 401 9.42 4.33 19.24
C SER A 401 10.69 3.67 19.81
N LYS A 402 11.51 3.05 18.93
CA LYS A 402 12.70 2.26 19.35
C LYS A 402 14.03 2.81 18.84
N VAL A 403 13.99 3.62 17.79
CA VAL A 403 15.18 4.11 17.10
C VAL A 403 15.03 5.56 16.68
N MET A 404 16.15 6.21 16.35
CA MET A 404 16.19 7.50 15.66
C MET A 404 16.98 7.38 14.38
N HIS A 405 16.62 8.16 13.36
CA HIS A 405 17.26 8.18 12.06
C HIS A 405 17.56 9.60 11.60
N ILE A 406 18.56 9.76 10.74
CA ILE A 406 18.72 10.95 9.92
C ILE A 406 17.75 10.84 8.75
N ALA A 407 16.91 11.83 8.53
CA ALA A 407 15.97 11.90 7.43
C ALA A 407 16.04 13.26 6.72
N SER A 408 15.80 13.22 5.42
CA SER A 408 15.63 14.40 4.58
C SER A 408 14.33 14.28 3.79
N THR A 409 13.80 15.42 3.32
CA THR A 409 12.63 15.46 2.46
C THR A 409 13.01 16.09 1.12
N VAL A 410 12.96 15.30 0.07
CA VAL A 410 13.19 15.73 -1.31
C VAL A 410 11.86 15.96 -1.98
N CYS A 411 11.65 17.16 -2.52
CA CYS A 411 10.43 17.57 -3.18
C CYS A 411 10.67 18.03 -4.60
N GLY A 412 9.62 17.95 -5.44
CA GLY A 412 9.60 18.49 -6.79
C GLY A 412 8.17 18.70 -7.29
N GLN A 413 7.99 19.54 -8.29
CA GLN A 413 6.71 19.70 -8.97
C GLN A 413 6.71 18.81 -10.21
N ILE A 414 5.72 17.93 -10.36
CA ILE A 414 5.63 17.05 -11.52
C ILE A 414 5.44 17.87 -12.81
N ARG A 415 6.04 17.43 -13.93
CA ARG A 415 5.81 18.03 -15.24
C ARG A 415 4.38 17.78 -15.70
N GLU A 416 3.87 18.67 -16.57
CA GLU A 416 2.50 18.59 -17.09
C GLU A 416 2.28 17.40 -18.06
N ASP A 417 3.36 16.92 -18.68
CA ASP A 417 3.38 15.74 -19.56
C ASP A 417 3.56 14.41 -18.80
N LYS A 418 3.59 14.43 -17.45
CA LYS A 418 3.86 13.29 -16.59
C LYS A 418 2.72 13.05 -15.61
N ASP A 419 2.56 11.79 -15.21
CA ASP A 419 1.50 11.32 -14.31
C ASP A 419 1.99 10.34 -13.23
N GLY A 420 1.06 9.71 -12.50
CA GLY A 420 1.37 8.72 -11.48
C GLY A 420 2.07 7.47 -12.04
N CYS A 421 1.73 7.05 -13.27
CA CYS A 421 2.39 5.92 -13.93
C CYS A 421 3.85 6.23 -14.24
N ASP A 422 4.13 7.42 -14.80
CA ASP A 422 5.50 7.89 -15.03
C ASP A 422 6.28 8.01 -13.71
N THR A 423 5.59 8.42 -12.64
CA THR A 423 6.20 8.54 -11.30
C THR A 423 6.69 7.20 -10.79
N VAL A 424 5.86 6.16 -10.86
CA VAL A 424 6.27 4.80 -10.46
C VAL A 424 7.41 4.30 -11.36
N ALA A 425 7.28 4.40 -12.67
CA ALA A 425 8.28 3.92 -13.62
C ALA A 425 9.67 4.58 -13.44
N ALA A 426 9.72 5.87 -13.09
CA ALA A 426 10.96 6.60 -12.91
C ALA A 426 11.71 6.24 -11.62
N LEU A 427 10.98 5.94 -10.54
CA LEU A 427 11.57 5.68 -9.23
C LEU A 427 11.80 4.20 -8.94
N LEU A 428 11.10 3.30 -9.61
CA LEU A 428 11.19 1.86 -9.41
C LEU A 428 12.42 1.26 -10.14
N PRO A 429 13.19 0.36 -9.49
CA PRO A 429 13.25 0.17 -8.05
C PRO A 429 13.91 1.34 -7.32
N ALA A 430 13.58 1.50 -6.04
CA ALA A 430 14.24 2.52 -5.23
C ALA A 430 15.75 2.29 -5.15
N GLY A 431 16.52 3.37 -5.05
CA GLY A 431 17.97 3.31 -4.95
C GLY A 431 18.47 2.53 -3.75
N THR A 432 17.76 2.63 -2.63
CA THR A 432 17.99 1.88 -1.38
C THR A 432 17.78 0.36 -1.53
N LEU A 433 17.17 -0.09 -2.62
CA LEU A 433 16.95 -1.51 -2.96
C LEU A 433 17.70 -1.97 -4.21
N SER A 434 18.36 -1.06 -4.91
CA SER A 434 19.18 -1.38 -6.10
C SER A 434 20.64 -1.01 -5.87
N GLY A 435 20.96 0.26 -5.87
CA GLY A 435 22.31 0.78 -5.67
C GLY A 435 22.60 1.96 -6.59
N ALA A 436 23.85 2.37 -6.62
CA ALA A 436 24.31 3.54 -7.36
C ALA A 436 25.59 3.24 -8.15
N PRO A 437 25.63 3.50 -9.47
CA PRO A 437 24.53 3.89 -10.38
C PRO A 437 23.47 2.79 -10.56
N LYS A 438 22.19 3.17 -10.55
CA LYS A 438 21.02 2.27 -10.52
C LYS A 438 21.08 1.17 -11.59
N PHE A 439 21.27 1.54 -12.86
CA PHE A 439 21.27 0.60 -13.98
C PHE A 439 22.32 -0.51 -13.80
N ARG A 440 23.57 -0.13 -13.51
CA ARG A 440 24.67 -1.10 -13.33
C ARG A 440 24.46 -1.97 -12.08
N ALA A 441 23.96 -1.38 -11.00
CA ALA A 441 23.61 -2.13 -9.80
C ALA A 441 22.52 -3.20 -10.08
N CYS A 442 21.49 -2.88 -10.87
CA CYS A 442 20.47 -3.85 -11.26
C CYS A 442 21.04 -5.00 -12.10
N GLN A 443 21.99 -4.74 -13.01
CA GLN A 443 22.67 -5.80 -13.77
C GLN A 443 23.44 -6.75 -12.83
N ILE A 444 24.17 -6.19 -11.86
CA ILE A 444 24.96 -6.98 -10.89
C ILE A 444 24.02 -7.80 -9.98
N ILE A 445 22.90 -7.22 -9.56
CA ILE A 445 21.88 -7.92 -8.77
C ILE A 445 21.34 -9.12 -9.55
N ASP A 446 20.97 -8.93 -10.81
CA ASP A 446 20.45 -10.01 -11.65
C ASP A 446 21.49 -11.11 -11.91
N GLU A 447 22.77 -10.75 -12.02
CA GLU A 447 23.88 -11.72 -12.12
C GLU A 447 24.03 -12.54 -10.83
N LEU A 448 24.01 -11.89 -9.66
CA LEU A 448 24.37 -12.50 -8.39
C LEU A 448 23.21 -13.22 -7.70
N GLU A 449 21.99 -12.71 -7.77
CA GLU A 449 20.83 -13.34 -7.16
C GLU A 449 20.33 -14.48 -8.04
N LYS A 450 20.10 -15.67 -7.44
CA LYS A 450 19.67 -16.87 -8.18
C LYS A 450 18.24 -16.74 -8.70
N GLU A 451 17.39 -16.05 -7.95
CA GLU A 451 15.94 -15.95 -8.17
C GLU A 451 15.54 -14.50 -8.38
N PRO A 452 14.50 -14.25 -9.22
CA PRO A 452 13.95 -12.92 -9.39
C PRO A 452 13.31 -12.42 -8.08
N ARG A 453 13.20 -11.10 -7.92
CA ARG A 453 12.74 -10.50 -6.66
C ARG A 453 11.23 -10.49 -6.49
N GLY A 454 10.47 -10.35 -7.58
CA GLY A 454 9.01 -10.26 -7.54
C GLY A 454 8.53 -9.02 -6.80
N VAL A 455 7.74 -9.21 -5.76
CA VAL A 455 7.20 -8.11 -4.95
C VAL A 455 8.30 -7.38 -4.16
N TYR A 456 9.33 -8.10 -3.70
CA TYR A 456 10.40 -7.51 -2.90
C TYR A 456 11.19 -6.45 -3.68
N GLY A 457 11.35 -5.27 -3.08
CA GLY A 457 12.04 -4.13 -3.71
C GLY A 457 11.20 -3.41 -4.77
N GLY A 458 9.97 -3.86 -4.98
CA GLY A 458 8.93 -3.18 -5.75
C GLY A 458 8.24 -2.06 -4.96
N ALA A 459 7.05 -1.65 -5.40
CA ALA A 459 6.23 -0.62 -4.78
C ALA A 459 4.87 -1.17 -4.36
N ILE A 460 4.36 -0.73 -3.19
CA ILE A 460 3.03 -1.09 -2.69
C ILE A 460 2.30 0.18 -2.26
N GLY A 461 1.03 0.30 -2.62
CA GLY A 461 0.19 1.41 -2.21
C GLY A 461 -0.98 1.65 -3.14
N TYR A 462 -1.29 2.91 -3.43
CA TYR A 462 -2.44 3.27 -4.25
C TYR A 462 -2.12 4.34 -5.30
N ILE A 463 -2.92 4.32 -6.38
CA ILE A 463 -3.09 5.43 -7.32
C ILE A 463 -4.56 5.84 -7.30
N ASP A 464 -4.84 7.05 -6.83
CA ASP A 464 -6.18 7.63 -6.75
C ASP A 464 -6.69 8.07 -8.12
N LEU A 465 -8.00 7.98 -8.35
CA LEU A 465 -8.63 8.38 -9.61
C LEU A 465 -8.54 9.90 -9.90
N SER A 466 -8.18 10.71 -8.91
CA SER A 466 -7.88 12.14 -9.06
C SER A 466 -6.43 12.42 -9.44
N GLY A 467 -5.58 11.39 -9.56
CA GLY A 467 -4.18 11.49 -9.92
C GLY A 467 -3.20 11.57 -8.75
N ASN A 468 -3.66 11.50 -7.50
CA ASN A 468 -2.78 11.35 -6.34
C ASN A 468 -2.19 9.92 -6.31
N LEU A 469 -1.00 9.79 -5.72
CA LEU A 469 -0.28 8.53 -5.57
C LEU A 469 0.41 8.51 -4.20
N ASP A 470 0.36 7.37 -3.53
CA ASP A 470 1.19 7.13 -2.33
C ASP A 470 1.62 5.66 -2.33
N VAL A 471 2.91 5.43 -2.53
CA VAL A 471 3.50 4.09 -2.56
C VAL A 471 4.77 4.02 -1.73
N CYS A 472 4.90 2.94 -0.99
CA CYS A 472 6.10 2.60 -0.24
C CYS A 472 6.93 1.55 -0.97
N ILE A 473 8.17 1.37 -0.52
CA ILE A 473 9.04 0.29 -0.99
C ILE A 473 8.57 -1.02 -0.35
N ALA A 474 8.45 -2.08 -1.15
CA ALA A 474 8.04 -3.41 -0.68
C ALA A 474 9.18 -4.12 0.06
N ILE A 475 9.37 -3.76 1.32
CA ILE A 475 10.32 -4.35 2.27
C ILE A 475 9.61 -4.69 3.59
N ARG A 476 10.23 -5.52 4.42
CA ARG A 476 9.61 -5.99 5.67
C ARG A 476 8.22 -6.59 5.42
N THR A 477 8.12 -7.41 4.37
CA THR A 477 6.90 -7.90 3.77
C THR A 477 6.88 -9.41 3.72
N ALA A 478 5.75 -10.01 4.10
CA ALA A 478 5.40 -11.39 3.81
C ALA A 478 4.51 -11.40 2.56
N VAL A 479 4.85 -12.24 1.60
CA VAL A 479 4.03 -12.51 0.41
C VAL A 479 3.62 -13.96 0.47
N LYS A 480 2.32 -14.25 0.46
CA LYS A 480 1.80 -15.62 0.38
C LYS A 480 1.14 -15.81 -0.96
N LYS A 481 1.54 -16.85 -1.67
CA LYS A 481 0.90 -17.30 -2.90
C LYS A 481 0.62 -18.79 -2.77
N GLU A 482 -0.62 -19.19 -3.05
CA GLU A 482 -1.07 -20.56 -2.82
C GLU A 482 -0.82 -21.01 -1.36
N ASN A 483 0.03 -22.01 -1.17
CA ASN A 483 0.38 -22.60 0.12
C ASN A 483 1.82 -22.29 0.58
N LYS A 484 2.45 -21.28 0.00
CA LYS A 484 3.81 -20.86 0.37
C LYS A 484 3.84 -19.41 0.82
N VAL A 485 4.66 -19.12 1.82
CA VAL A 485 4.97 -17.77 2.26
C VAL A 485 6.42 -17.44 1.99
N TYR A 486 6.65 -16.24 1.46
CA TYR A 486 7.94 -15.70 1.06
C TYR A 486 8.26 -14.48 1.91
N VAL A 487 9.47 -14.42 2.43
CA VAL A 487 10.03 -13.23 3.10
C VAL A 487 11.40 -12.99 2.49
N GLN A 488 11.66 -11.77 2.01
CA GLN A 488 12.95 -11.41 1.42
C GLN A 488 13.53 -10.19 2.11
N ALA A 489 14.84 -10.18 2.29
CA ALA A 489 15.58 -9.07 2.86
C ALA A 489 16.98 -8.99 2.26
N GLY A 490 17.57 -7.81 2.28
CA GLY A 490 18.89 -7.56 1.75
C GLY A 490 19.68 -6.53 2.58
N ALA A 491 20.96 -6.43 2.26
CA ALA A 491 21.88 -5.44 2.81
C ALA A 491 22.50 -4.60 1.71
N GLY A 492 22.73 -3.32 1.98
CA GLY A 492 23.43 -2.40 1.10
C GLY A 492 24.94 -2.57 1.25
N ILE A 493 25.60 -3.09 0.22
CA ILE A 493 27.02 -3.41 0.23
C ILE A 493 27.81 -2.21 -0.27
N VAL A 494 28.75 -1.75 0.53
CA VAL A 494 29.74 -0.71 0.24
C VAL A 494 31.17 -1.26 0.39
N ALA A 495 32.17 -0.48 0.03
CA ALA A 495 33.57 -0.91 0.06
C ALA A 495 34.02 -1.46 1.44
N ASP A 496 33.55 -0.83 2.51
CA ASP A 496 33.93 -1.20 3.90
C ASP A 496 33.00 -2.24 4.53
N SER A 497 32.02 -2.76 3.80
CA SER A 497 31.08 -3.78 4.32
C SER A 497 31.83 -5.01 4.83
N ILE A 498 31.45 -5.50 6.02
CA ILE A 498 31.97 -6.70 6.66
C ILE A 498 30.98 -7.85 6.40
N LEU A 499 31.44 -8.94 5.80
CA LEU A 499 30.61 -10.06 5.34
C LEU A 499 29.67 -10.60 6.40
N GLU A 500 30.18 -10.83 7.61
CA GLU A 500 29.39 -11.36 8.72
C GLU A 500 28.31 -10.36 9.19
N SER A 501 28.65 -9.08 9.25
CA SER A 501 27.73 -8.01 9.67
C SER A 501 26.56 -7.90 8.69
N GLU A 502 26.84 -7.88 7.38
CA GLU A 502 25.81 -7.79 6.33
C GLU A 502 24.92 -9.04 6.30
N TYR A 503 25.54 -10.23 6.52
CA TYR A 503 24.77 -11.47 6.66
C TYR A 503 23.79 -11.42 7.83
N MET A 504 24.24 -10.93 8.99
CA MET A 504 23.40 -10.80 10.19
C MET A 504 22.34 -9.71 10.04
N GLU A 505 22.68 -8.58 9.42
CA GLU A 505 21.73 -7.49 9.15
C GLU A 505 20.57 -7.97 8.28
N CYS A 506 20.87 -8.67 7.20
CA CYS A 506 19.83 -9.29 6.36
C CYS A 506 18.95 -10.26 7.15
N ALA A 507 19.56 -11.09 8.05
CA ALA A 507 18.81 -12.01 8.91
C ALA A 507 17.88 -11.26 9.88
N HIS A 508 18.34 -10.18 10.50
CA HIS A 508 17.55 -9.36 11.41
C HIS A 508 16.37 -8.67 10.69
N LYS A 509 16.63 -8.15 9.47
CA LYS A 509 15.58 -7.53 8.64
C LYS A 509 14.46 -8.51 8.27
N ALA A 510 14.78 -9.76 7.95
CA ALA A 510 13.80 -10.81 7.68
C ALA A 510 13.14 -11.32 8.98
N GLY A 511 13.91 -11.37 10.06
CA GLY A 511 13.53 -11.97 11.34
C GLY A 511 12.24 -11.41 11.92
N ALA A 512 12.03 -10.11 11.84
CA ALA A 512 10.83 -9.45 12.35
C ALA A 512 9.54 -9.98 11.70
N VAL A 513 9.55 -10.18 10.36
CA VAL A 513 8.42 -10.69 9.61
C VAL A 513 8.24 -12.19 9.85
N ILE A 514 9.33 -12.95 9.84
CA ILE A 514 9.34 -14.40 10.11
C ILE A 514 8.80 -14.68 11.52
N ASP A 515 9.20 -13.89 12.52
CA ASP A 515 8.70 -14.02 13.90
C ASP A 515 7.20 -13.72 13.98
N ALA A 516 6.74 -12.69 13.30
CA ALA A 516 5.31 -12.36 13.24
C ALA A 516 4.47 -13.50 12.62
N ILE A 517 4.98 -14.16 11.56
CA ILE A 517 4.30 -15.32 10.95
C ILE A 517 4.24 -16.49 11.94
N LYS A 518 5.36 -16.82 12.61
CA LYS A 518 5.40 -17.91 13.60
C LYS A 518 4.48 -17.66 14.79
N ARG A 519 4.44 -16.42 15.28
CA ARG A 519 3.58 -16.00 16.39
C ARG A 519 2.12 -15.76 16.00
N GLY A 520 1.78 -15.80 14.72
CA GLY A 520 0.39 -15.73 14.27
C GLY A 520 -0.52 -16.78 14.90
N SER A 521 0.03 -17.96 15.26
CA SER A 521 -0.70 -19.02 15.96
C SER A 521 -0.98 -18.72 17.45
N GLU A 522 -0.31 -17.74 18.06
CA GLU A 522 -0.52 -17.31 19.45
C GLU A 522 -1.68 -16.29 19.57
N VAL A 523 -2.16 -15.77 18.45
CA VAL A 523 -3.20 -14.74 18.41
C VAL A 523 -4.56 -15.39 18.60
N ASN A 524 -5.10 -15.26 19.80
CA ASN A 524 -6.43 -15.75 20.16
C ASN A 524 -7.51 -14.74 19.74
N GLY A 525 -8.49 -15.18 18.94
CA GLY A 525 -9.77 -14.52 18.69
C GLY A 525 -9.76 -13.41 17.67
#